data_d7c69af7172f63f07a9525b909b54021
#
_entry.id   d7c69af7172f63f07a9525b909b54021
#
_cell.length_a   1.000
_cell.length_b   1.000
_cell.length_c   1.000
_cell.angle_alpha   90.00
_cell.angle_beta   90.00
_cell.angle_gamma   90.00
#
_symmetry.space_group_name_H-M   'P 1'
#
loop_
_entity.id
_entity.type
_entity.pdbx_description
1 polymer ?
#
loop_
_entity_poly.entity_id
_entity_poly.type
_entity_poly.pdbx_seq_one_letter_code
_entity_poly.pdbx_strand_id
1 'polypeptide(L)'
;MVYYISSPVYQQTISSALKEKDCIIGDGFVDSHFLLAKYIKENIAKFSISMDVLVIDISALDDSDDEVLKAIKSIRTLYDEVRIIIMAPTRLPGDKLLSELFGLGILNIIATPDYLKLKEELFLCLGDKGKSFKDALVFKEVKENVEVIGKERLKVVSRVLVGVTSSQPRMGVTHNLLTFAVYLRKLGFLVAAVEKNKSGAFEQIRIGHNEKLHESYFTMYGVDFYPSVLDKTKMKVVLDKTYNFILCDYGCMDQSDKGDFLKCHEKVLVVGSKTWELPYLNRILKEYPDTVLKQIHVCFNLVFEKHKKYLRQAMKYSDGQLMPVLFLDYNPEPYDSDHFAVAEEILEEYMLRPKQKEKESLFSRLFKAFW
;
A
#
# COMPACT_ATOMS: atom_id res chain seq x y z
N MET A 1 -29.65 7.40 -3.02
CA MET A 1 -28.62 7.32 -4.06
C MET A 1 -27.29 7.81 -3.52
N VAL A 2 -26.19 7.11 -3.79
CA VAL A 2 -24.85 7.44 -3.27
C VAL A 2 -23.97 8.00 -4.40
N TYR A 3 -23.30 9.10 -4.10
CA TYR A 3 -22.25 9.69 -4.93
C TYR A 3 -20.92 9.53 -4.21
N TYR A 4 -19.83 9.33 -4.95
CA TYR A 4 -18.53 9.28 -4.32
C TYR A 4 -17.43 9.98 -5.13
N ILE A 5 -16.50 10.56 -4.41
CA ILE A 5 -15.30 11.21 -4.91
C ILE A 5 -14.13 10.48 -4.26
N SER A 6 -13.26 9.87 -5.05
CA SER A 6 -12.22 8.97 -4.53
C SER A 6 -10.92 9.09 -5.29
N SER A 7 -9.83 8.81 -4.60
CA SER A 7 -8.59 8.42 -5.27
C SER A 7 -8.77 7.05 -5.94
N PRO A 8 -7.98 6.73 -6.98
CA PRO A 8 -7.92 5.39 -7.57
C PRO A 8 -7.63 4.31 -6.51
N VAL A 9 -6.95 4.71 -5.46
CA VAL A 9 -6.54 3.88 -4.33
C VAL A 9 -7.72 3.26 -3.57
N TYR A 10 -8.75 4.08 -3.27
CA TYR A 10 -9.89 3.65 -2.47
C TYR A 10 -11.16 3.40 -3.27
N GLN A 11 -11.13 3.62 -4.61
CA GLN A 11 -12.26 3.42 -5.49
C GLN A 11 -12.90 2.04 -5.33
N GLN A 12 -12.07 1.00 -5.33
CA GLN A 12 -12.58 -0.37 -5.24
C GLN A 12 -13.17 -0.66 -3.86
N THR A 13 -12.56 -0.15 -2.79
CA THR A 13 -13.10 -0.27 -1.43
C THR A 13 -14.49 0.34 -1.35
N ILE A 14 -14.64 1.55 -1.88
CA ILE A 14 -15.93 2.24 -1.89
C ILE A 14 -16.93 1.48 -2.76
N SER A 15 -16.56 1.14 -4.00
CA SER A 15 -17.48 0.46 -4.92
C SER A 15 -17.89 -0.92 -4.45
N SER A 16 -17.00 -1.69 -3.82
CA SER A 16 -17.36 -3.01 -3.25
C SER A 16 -18.26 -2.84 -2.02
N ALA A 17 -17.97 -1.89 -1.13
CA ALA A 17 -18.83 -1.62 0.02
C ALA A 17 -20.23 -1.18 -0.40
N LEU A 18 -20.36 -0.34 -1.42
CA LEU A 18 -21.64 0.10 -1.96
C LEU A 18 -22.44 -1.07 -2.55
N LYS A 19 -21.77 -1.97 -3.28
CA LYS A 19 -22.41 -3.17 -3.85
C LYS A 19 -22.88 -4.15 -2.77
N GLU A 20 -22.02 -4.42 -1.78
CA GLU A 20 -22.35 -5.31 -0.68
C GLU A 20 -23.50 -4.79 0.20
N LYS A 21 -23.75 -3.47 0.18
CA LYS A 21 -24.86 -2.81 0.86
C LYS A 21 -26.08 -2.55 -0.04
N ASP A 22 -26.08 -3.09 -1.28
CA ASP A 22 -27.14 -2.84 -2.27
C ASP A 22 -27.45 -1.35 -2.50
N CYS A 23 -26.45 -0.48 -2.34
CA CYS A 23 -26.62 0.95 -2.53
C CYS A 23 -26.75 1.30 -4.01
N ILE A 24 -27.72 2.16 -4.35
CA ILE A 24 -27.84 2.69 -5.71
C ILE A 24 -26.77 3.76 -5.92
N ILE A 25 -25.84 3.51 -6.84
CA ILE A 25 -24.75 4.44 -7.18
C ILE A 25 -25.30 5.45 -8.19
N GLY A 26 -25.28 6.75 -7.86
CA GLY A 26 -25.65 7.84 -8.75
C GLY A 26 -24.53 8.21 -9.70
N ASP A 27 -23.36 8.55 -9.15
CA ASP A 27 -22.15 8.85 -9.92
C ASP A 27 -20.89 8.60 -9.05
N GLY A 28 -19.75 8.39 -9.70
CA GLY A 28 -18.46 8.21 -9.05
C GLY A 28 -17.36 8.95 -9.81
N PHE A 29 -16.72 9.91 -9.16
CA PHE A 29 -15.54 10.59 -9.68
C PHE A 29 -14.28 10.01 -9.07
N VAL A 30 -13.31 9.67 -9.92
CA VAL A 30 -12.06 9.03 -9.51
C VAL A 30 -10.89 9.78 -10.14
N ASP A 31 -10.12 10.45 -9.30
CA ASP A 31 -8.88 11.10 -9.69
C ASP A 31 -7.91 11.11 -8.48
N SER A 32 -6.62 11.22 -8.74
CA SER A 32 -5.60 11.26 -7.69
C SER A 32 -5.16 12.67 -7.29
N HIS A 33 -5.50 13.67 -8.11
CA HIS A 33 -5.07 15.06 -7.93
C HIS A 33 -6.12 16.02 -8.48
N PHE A 34 -6.96 16.58 -7.61
CA PHE A 34 -7.94 17.58 -8.02
C PHE A 34 -8.32 18.50 -6.86
N LEU A 35 -8.92 19.64 -7.19
CA LEU A 35 -9.43 20.62 -6.24
C LEU A 35 -10.94 20.41 -6.02
N LEU A 36 -11.34 20.10 -4.79
CA LEU A 36 -12.73 19.79 -4.42
C LEU A 36 -13.67 20.96 -4.74
N ALA A 37 -13.28 22.18 -4.38
CA ALA A 37 -14.10 23.37 -4.63
C ALA A 37 -14.36 23.61 -6.13
N LYS A 38 -13.34 23.38 -6.96
CA LYS A 38 -13.46 23.48 -8.42
C LYS A 38 -14.37 22.39 -8.98
N TYR A 39 -14.14 21.14 -8.55
CA TYR A 39 -14.96 20.00 -8.98
C TYR A 39 -16.44 20.20 -8.66
N ILE A 40 -16.76 20.63 -7.43
CA ILE A 40 -18.15 20.88 -7.02
C ILE A 40 -18.77 21.96 -7.90
N LYS A 41 -18.08 23.10 -8.11
CA LYS A 41 -18.58 24.20 -8.92
C LYS A 41 -18.89 23.78 -10.37
N GLU A 42 -18.04 22.95 -10.97
CA GLU A 42 -18.17 22.49 -12.36
C GLU A 42 -19.23 21.38 -12.51
N ASN A 43 -19.49 20.63 -11.45
CA ASN A 43 -20.37 19.46 -11.50
C ASN A 43 -21.62 19.57 -10.64
N ILE A 44 -21.92 20.75 -10.09
CA ILE A 44 -23.06 20.96 -9.18
C ILE A 44 -24.39 20.52 -9.80
N ALA A 45 -24.55 20.68 -11.11
CA ALA A 45 -25.76 20.25 -11.83
C ALA A 45 -25.87 18.71 -11.96
N LYS A 46 -24.79 17.97 -11.74
CA LYS A 46 -24.81 16.50 -11.75
C LYS A 46 -25.25 15.93 -10.39
N PHE A 47 -25.08 16.69 -9.31
CA PHE A 47 -25.58 16.28 -8.02
C PHE A 47 -27.11 16.33 -8.06
N SER A 48 -27.69 15.16 -8.20
CA SER A 48 -29.15 15.00 -8.30
C SER A 48 -29.83 15.41 -6.99
N ILE A 49 -31.09 15.90 -7.11
CA ILE A 49 -31.98 16.13 -5.96
C ILE A 49 -32.18 14.84 -5.11
N SER A 50 -31.89 13.68 -5.67
CA SER A 50 -31.98 12.38 -5.01
C SER A 50 -30.66 11.87 -4.40
N MET A 51 -29.66 12.72 -4.20
CA MET A 51 -28.44 12.35 -3.50
C MET A 51 -28.69 12.24 -2.00
N ASP A 52 -28.61 11.03 -1.45
CA ASP A 52 -28.79 10.77 -0.01
C ASP A 52 -27.43 10.75 0.71
N VAL A 53 -26.39 10.28 0.04
CA VAL A 53 -25.06 10.10 0.61
C VAL A 53 -23.98 10.57 -0.37
N LEU A 54 -22.99 11.32 0.17
CA LEU A 54 -21.79 11.73 -0.55
C LEU A 54 -20.55 11.23 0.19
N VAL A 55 -19.78 10.35 -0.43
CA VAL A 55 -18.50 9.86 0.09
C VAL A 55 -17.36 10.68 -0.51
N ILE A 56 -16.50 11.24 0.32
CA ILE A 56 -15.34 12.05 -0.11
C ILE A 56 -14.08 11.47 0.50
N ASP A 57 -13.20 10.97 -0.35
CA ASP A 57 -11.83 10.59 0.01
C ASP A 57 -10.93 11.83 -0.06
N ILE A 58 -10.63 12.42 1.10
CA ILE A 58 -9.81 13.64 1.16
C ILE A 58 -8.32 13.37 0.86
N SER A 59 -7.88 12.11 0.77
CA SER A 59 -6.51 11.79 0.37
C SER A 59 -6.24 12.04 -1.13
N ALA A 60 -7.30 12.18 -1.94
CA ALA A 60 -7.23 12.49 -3.37
C ALA A 60 -7.13 13.99 -3.66
N LEU A 61 -7.33 14.85 -2.64
CA LEU A 61 -7.46 16.29 -2.82
C LEU A 61 -6.10 17.01 -2.77
N ASP A 62 -5.91 17.97 -3.66
CA ASP A 62 -4.78 18.90 -3.63
C ASP A 62 -5.09 20.18 -2.82
N ASP A 63 -6.33 20.30 -2.32
CA ASP A 63 -6.77 21.42 -1.47
C ASP A 63 -6.02 21.46 -0.15
N SER A 64 -5.79 22.66 0.36
CA SER A 64 -5.43 22.87 1.77
C SER A 64 -6.59 22.53 2.70
N ASP A 65 -6.30 22.26 3.98
CA ASP A 65 -7.32 21.94 4.98
C ASP A 65 -8.44 23.01 5.05
N ASP A 66 -8.05 24.28 4.95
CA ASP A 66 -9.01 25.40 4.96
C ASP A 66 -9.90 25.42 3.70
N GLU A 67 -9.36 25.04 2.55
CA GLU A 67 -10.12 24.94 1.30
C GLU A 67 -11.07 23.75 1.32
N VAL A 68 -10.64 22.59 1.81
CA VAL A 68 -11.50 21.42 2.03
C VAL A 68 -12.66 21.78 2.95
N LEU A 69 -12.37 22.46 4.07
CA LEU A 69 -13.40 22.87 5.02
C LEU A 69 -14.41 23.83 4.39
N LYS A 70 -13.97 24.82 3.61
CA LYS A 70 -14.83 25.76 2.87
C LYS A 70 -15.70 25.03 1.86
N ALA A 71 -15.12 24.10 1.09
CA ALA A 71 -15.85 23.31 0.10
C ALA A 71 -16.94 22.45 0.76
N ILE A 72 -16.63 21.77 1.87
CA ILE A 72 -17.60 20.96 2.61
C ILE A 72 -18.70 21.81 3.24
N LYS A 73 -18.37 23.01 3.78
CA LYS A 73 -19.37 23.97 4.24
C LYS A 73 -20.34 24.37 3.12
N SER A 74 -19.82 24.62 1.92
CA SER A 74 -20.64 24.96 0.76
C SER A 74 -21.57 23.81 0.35
N ILE A 75 -21.07 22.56 0.35
CA ILE A 75 -21.91 21.38 0.10
C ILE A 75 -23.02 21.30 1.16
N ARG A 76 -22.68 21.46 2.44
CA ARG A 76 -23.63 21.38 3.55
C ARG A 76 -24.72 22.43 3.48
N THR A 77 -24.37 23.62 2.98
CA THR A 77 -25.34 24.72 2.78
C THR A 77 -26.30 24.45 1.62
N LEU A 78 -25.83 23.77 0.58
CA LEU A 78 -26.64 23.47 -0.60
C LEU A 78 -27.46 22.18 -0.45
N TYR A 79 -26.95 21.23 0.34
CA TYR A 79 -27.52 19.89 0.52
C TYR A 79 -27.50 19.53 2.01
N ASP A 80 -28.35 20.14 2.80
CA ASP A 80 -28.38 20.04 4.28
C ASP A 80 -28.78 18.64 4.77
N GLU A 81 -29.61 17.93 4.02
CA GLU A 81 -30.05 16.55 4.35
C GLU A 81 -29.07 15.46 3.91
N VAL A 82 -28.12 15.78 3.03
CA VAL A 82 -27.17 14.79 2.50
C VAL A 82 -26.21 14.31 3.60
N ARG A 83 -26.12 13.00 3.76
CA ARG A 83 -25.11 12.40 4.63
C ARG A 83 -23.75 12.49 3.97
N ILE A 84 -22.84 13.24 4.54
CA ILE A 84 -21.45 13.34 4.09
C ILE A 84 -20.61 12.31 4.86
N ILE A 85 -19.89 11.46 4.14
CA ILE A 85 -18.92 10.50 4.67
C ILE A 85 -17.54 10.97 4.24
N ILE A 86 -16.67 11.27 5.21
CA ILE A 86 -15.29 11.69 4.97
C ILE A 86 -14.37 10.49 5.19
N MET A 87 -13.65 10.10 4.15
CA MET A 87 -12.57 9.17 4.24
C MET A 87 -11.25 9.94 4.34
N ALA A 88 -10.56 9.77 5.46
CA ALA A 88 -9.29 10.41 5.79
C ALA A 88 -8.25 9.36 6.23
N PRO A 89 -7.88 8.41 5.35
CA PRO A 89 -7.07 7.24 5.72
C PRO A 89 -5.66 7.60 6.20
N THR A 90 -5.20 8.80 5.88
CA THR A 90 -3.87 9.31 6.27
C THR A 90 -3.89 10.18 7.53
N ARG A 91 -5.06 10.32 8.19
CA ARG A 91 -5.23 11.17 9.37
C ARG A 91 -5.66 10.34 10.58
N LEU A 92 -5.44 10.88 11.76
CA LEU A 92 -5.79 10.24 13.03
C LEU A 92 -6.73 11.14 13.86
N PRO A 93 -7.46 10.56 14.82
CA PRO A 93 -8.20 11.34 15.82
C PRO A 93 -7.28 12.32 16.55
N GLY A 94 -7.72 13.58 16.64
CA GLY A 94 -6.93 14.71 17.12
C GLY A 94 -6.40 15.63 16.02
N ASP A 95 -6.56 15.26 14.75
CA ASP A 95 -6.29 16.13 13.61
C ASP A 95 -7.23 17.34 13.59
N LYS A 96 -6.68 18.53 13.29
CA LYS A 96 -7.43 19.79 13.33
C LYS A 96 -8.58 19.81 12.32
N LEU A 97 -8.34 19.38 11.07
CA LEU A 97 -9.40 19.36 10.06
C LEU A 97 -10.54 18.43 10.47
N LEU A 98 -10.22 17.23 11.00
CA LEU A 98 -11.25 16.28 11.44
C LEU A 98 -12.07 16.83 12.61
N SER A 99 -11.44 17.56 13.52
CA SER A 99 -12.15 18.25 14.62
C SER A 99 -13.06 19.35 14.11
N GLU A 100 -12.62 20.13 13.14
CA GLU A 100 -13.44 21.18 12.52
C GLU A 100 -14.61 20.59 11.72
N LEU A 101 -14.40 19.49 11.01
CA LEU A 101 -15.47 18.75 10.33
C LEU A 101 -16.49 18.17 11.31
N PHE A 102 -16.02 17.60 12.43
CA PHE A 102 -16.91 17.17 13.52
C PHE A 102 -17.74 18.35 14.07
N GLY A 103 -17.09 19.52 14.25
CA GLY A 103 -17.76 20.76 14.67
C GLY A 103 -18.83 21.25 13.68
N LEU A 104 -18.75 20.90 12.40
CA LEU A 104 -19.77 21.13 11.37
C LEU A 104 -20.90 20.09 11.38
N GLY A 105 -20.90 19.14 12.32
CA GLY A 105 -21.89 18.08 12.39
C GLY A 105 -21.64 16.92 11.42
N ILE A 106 -20.43 16.81 10.84
CA ILE A 106 -20.04 15.66 10.06
C ILE A 106 -19.64 14.54 11.01
N LEU A 107 -20.51 13.56 11.21
CA LEU A 107 -20.26 12.44 12.14
C LEU A 107 -19.62 11.24 11.45
N ASN A 108 -19.85 11.07 10.15
CA ASN A 108 -19.36 9.92 9.39
C ASN A 108 -17.93 10.18 8.89
N ILE A 109 -16.97 10.20 9.82
CA ILE A 109 -15.54 10.38 9.54
C ILE A 109 -14.84 9.04 9.74
N ILE A 110 -14.02 8.63 8.76
CA ILE A 110 -13.21 7.43 8.76
C ILE A 110 -11.75 7.85 8.73
N ALA A 111 -11.04 7.69 9.83
CA ALA A 111 -9.65 8.13 10.00
C ALA A 111 -8.79 6.97 10.49
N THR A 112 -8.49 6.04 9.60
CA THR A 112 -7.65 4.88 9.88
C THR A 112 -6.83 4.50 8.64
N PRO A 113 -5.52 4.22 8.79
CA PRO A 113 -4.70 3.70 7.72
C PRO A 113 -4.93 2.19 7.48
N ASP A 114 -5.56 1.50 8.42
CA ASP A 114 -5.87 0.08 8.33
C ASP A 114 -7.02 -0.15 7.34
N TYR A 115 -6.72 -0.85 6.25
CA TYR A 115 -7.67 -1.09 5.17
C TYR A 115 -8.91 -1.89 5.60
N LEU A 116 -8.75 -2.88 6.47
CA LEU A 116 -9.87 -3.71 6.94
C LEU A 116 -10.81 -2.88 7.83
N LYS A 117 -10.24 -2.15 8.79
CA LYS A 117 -11.00 -1.21 9.62
C LYS A 117 -11.66 -0.12 8.80
N LEU A 118 -10.98 0.40 7.78
CA LEU A 118 -11.54 1.40 6.87
C LEU A 118 -12.79 0.85 6.16
N LYS A 119 -12.73 -0.39 5.67
CA LYS A 119 -13.88 -1.05 5.05
C LYS A 119 -15.02 -1.25 6.07
N GLU A 120 -14.73 -1.75 7.26
CA GLU A 120 -15.72 -1.93 8.35
C GLU A 120 -16.38 -0.61 8.74
N GLU A 121 -15.59 0.45 8.93
CA GLU A 121 -16.12 1.78 9.25
C GLU A 121 -16.95 2.38 8.12
N LEU A 122 -16.56 2.13 6.86
CA LEU A 122 -17.35 2.54 5.70
C LEU A 122 -18.70 1.82 5.67
N PHE A 123 -18.72 0.53 5.97
CA PHE A 123 -19.96 -0.24 6.12
C PHE A 123 -20.89 0.35 7.20
N LEU A 124 -20.31 0.76 8.33
CA LEU A 124 -21.07 1.42 9.40
C LEU A 124 -21.64 2.78 8.94
N CYS A 125 -20.82 3.59 8.26
CA CYS A 125 -21.23 4.89 7.74
C CYS A 125 -22.33 4.80 6.67
N LEU A 126 -22.32 3.73 5.86
CA LEU A 126 -23.32 3.45 4.82
C LEU A 126 -24.60 2.81 5.37
N GLY A 127 -24.62 2.37 6.63
CA GLY A 127 -25.82 1.84 7.28
C GLY A 127 -26.90 2.91 7.48
N ASP A 128 -28.14 2.50 7.79
CA ASP A 128 -29.30 3.40 7.87
C ASP A 128 -29.09 4.63 8.75
N LYS A 129 -28.44 4.46 9.90
CA LYS A 129 -28.18 5.55 10.86
C LYS A 129 -26.81 6.21 10.71
N GLY A 130 -25.85 5.53 10.01
CA GLY A 130 -24.46 5.94 9.99
C GLY A 130 -23.81 5.91 11.39
N LYS A 131 -22.72 6.65 11.57
CA LYS A 131 -22.07 6.83 12.89
C LYS A 131 -22.89 7.71 13.80
N SER A 132 -23.00 7.32 15.05
CA SER A 132 -23.61 8.14 16.10
C SER A 132 -22.65 9.26 16.54
N PHE A 133 -23.20 10.26 17.26
CA PHE A 133 -22.39 11.31 17.90
C PHE A 133 -21.32 10.70 18.82
N LYS A 134 -21.67 9.62 19.54
CA LYS A 134 -20.74 8.90 20.44
C LYS A 134 -19.57 8.30 19.68
N ASP A 135 -19.81 7.71 18.50
CA ASP A 135 -18.75 7.13 17.66
C ASP A 135 -17.82 8.20 17.11
N ALA A 136 -18.34 9.40 16.84
CA ALA A 136 -17.58 10.52 16.31
C ALA A 136 -16.90 11.40 17.38
N LEU A 137 -17.20 11.20 18.67
CA LEU A 137 -16.59 11.99 19.77
C LEU A 137 -15.06 11.96 19.79
N VAL A 138 -14.46 10.90 19.27
CA VAL A 138 -13.00 10.75 19.15
C VAL A 138 -12.35 11.87 18.33
N PHE A 139 -13.11 12.55 17.48
CA PHE A 139 -12.65 13.67 16.65
C PHE A 139 -12.87 15.05 17.30
N LYS A 140 -13.51 15.13 18.48
CA LYS A 140 -13.82 16.40 19.14
C LYS A 140 -12.60 17.18 19.60
N GLU A 141 -11.58 16.47 20.11
CA GLU A 141 -10.43 17.10 20.73
C GLU A 141 -9.29 17.25 19.73
N VAL A 142 -8.72 18.45 19.61
CA VAL A 142 -7.46 18.70 18.90
C VAL A 142 -6.32 18.39 19.86
N LYS A 143 -5.44 17.49 19.48
CA LYS A 143 -4.19 17.22 20.22
C LYS A 143 -3.09 18.09 19.63
N GLU A 144 -2.44 18.91 20.46
CA GLU A 144 -1.26 19.70 20.08
C GLU A 144 -0.10 18.78 19.73
N ASN A 145 0.11 18.24 18.66
CA ASN A 145 1.07 17.23 18.19
C ASN A 145 0.43 15.91 17.73
N VAL A 146 -0.73 15.94 17.16
CA VAL A 146 -1.10 14.85 16.26
C VAL A 146 -0.25 15.02 15.01
N GLU A 147 0.85 14.27 14.94
CA GLU A 147 1.56 14.11 13.69
C GLU A 147 0.57 13.59 12.67
N VAL A 148 0.24 14.42 11.69
CA VAL A 148 -0.53 14.01 10.53
C VAL A 148 0.31 12.94 9.83
N ILE A 149 -0.08 11.67 10.01
CA ILE A 149 0.53 10.56 9.28
C ILE A 149 0.15 10.73 7.80
N GLY A 150 0.64 11.80 7.17
CA GLY A 150 0.22 11.98 5.80
C GLY A 150 0.55 13.30 5.11
N LYS A 151 1.10 14.29 5.80
CA LYS A 151 1.64 15.47 5.06
C LYS A 151 3.11 15.35 4.67
N GLU A 152 3.87 14.49 5.31
CA GLU A 152 5.04 13.91 4.67
C GLU A 152 4.60 12.64 3.96
N ARG A 153 3.97 12.79 2.79
CA ARG A 153 3.90 11.71 1.81
C ARG A 153 5.31 11.13 1.77
N LEU A 154 5.43 9.85 2.06
CA LEU A 154 6.62 9.08 1.70
C LEU A 154 6.87 9.41 0.21
N LYS A 155 7.71 10.41 -0.05
CA LYS A 155 8.04 10.82 -1.40
C LYS A 155 8.92 9.73 -1.96
N VAL A 156 8.30 8.79 -2.65
CA VAL A 156 9.07 8.01 -3.62
C VAL A 156 9.48 9.02 -4.68
N VAL A 157 10.76 9.34 -4.70
CA VAL A 157 11.35 10.35 -5.59
C VAL A 157 11.25 9.90 -7.06
N SER A 158 10.96 8.61 -7.29
CA SER A 158 10.75 8.01 -8.61
C SER A 158 10.01 6.67 -8.47
N ARG A 159 9.45 6.19 -9.56
CA ARG A 159 8.88 4.84 -9.64
C ARG A 159 9.96 3.80 -9.40
N VAL A 160 9.71 2.88 -8.48
CA VAL A 160 10.64 1.80 -8.12
C VAL A 160 10.15 0.47 -8.69
N LEU A 161 10.99 -0.19 -9.49
CA LEU A 161 10.77 -1.56 -9.96
C LEU A 161 11.49 -2.51 -9.03
N VAL A 162 10.78 -3.45 -8.43
CA VAL A 162 11.31 -4.50 -7.57
C VAL A 162 11.12 -5.84 -8.27
N GLY A 163 12.20 -6.49 -8.65
CA GLY A 163 12.15 -7.83 -9.21
C GLY A 163 12.29 -8.89 -8.11
N VAL A 164 11.37 -9.84 -8.08
CA VAL A 164 11.43 -10.98 -7.15
C VAL A 164 11.56 -12.27 -7.96
N THR A 165 12.59 -13.05 -7.68
CA THR A 165 12.86 -14.34 -8.31
C THR A 165 13.32 -15.36 -7.28
N SER A 166 13.51 -16.61 -7.67
CA SER A 166 14.03 -17.66 -6.79
C SER A 166 15.11 -18.52 -7.43
N SER A 167 15.90 -19.18 -6.59
CA SER A 167 16.92 -20.12 -7.05
C SER A 167 16.35 -21.40 -7.66
N GLN A 168 15.12 -21.78 -7.30
CA GLN A 168 14.41 -22.97 -7.78
C GLN A 168 12.90 -22.76 -7.68
N PRO A 169 12.08 -23.54 -8.40
CA PRO A 169 10.62 -23.44 -8.33
C PRO A 169 10.07 -23.65 -6.91
N ARG A 170 8.92 -23.04 -6.62
CA ARG A 170 8.18 -23.19 -5.36
C ARG A 170 8.88 -22.68 -4.10
N MET A 171 9.80 -21.73 -4.23
CA MET A 171 10.45 -21.08 -3.09
C MET A 171 9.63 -19.98 -2.44
N GLY A 172 8.40 -19.73 -2.89
CA GLY A 172 7.51 -18.72 -2.31
C GLY A 172 7.67 -17.33 -2.93
N VAL A 173 8.11 -17.21 -4.19
CA VAL A 173 8.22 -15.90 -4.90
C VAL A 173 6.92 -15.16 -4.87
N THR A 174 5.85 -15.74 -5.43
CA THR A 174 4.52 -15.12 -5.47
C THR A 174 4.00 -14.78 -4.09
N HIS A 175 4.14 -15.68 -3.11
CA HIS A 175 3.70 -15.45 -1.74
C HIS A 175 4.39 -14.23 -1.10
N ASN A 176 5.71 -14.16 -1.18
CA ASN A 176 6.45 -13.03 -0.62
C ASN A 176 6.18 -11.74 -1.40
N LEU A 177 6.02 -11.81 -2.71
CA LEU A 177 5.64 -10.65 -3.51
C LEU A 177 4.27 -10.10 -3.12
N LEU A 178 3.29 -10.96 -2.83
CA LEU A 178 1.98 -10.55 -2.30
C LEU A 178 2.13 -9.84 -0.95
N THR A 179 2.93 -10.41 -0.03
CA THR A 179 3.23 -9.79 1.26
C THR A 179 3.87 -8.41 1.09
N PHE A 180 4.85 -8.27 0.19
CA PHE A 180 5.46 -6.99 -0.18
C PHE A 180 4.42 -5.98 -0.68
N ALA A 181 3.60 -6.41 -1.64
CA ALA A 181 2.63 -5.54 -2.29
C ALA A 181 1.58 -5.01 -1.30
N VAL A 182 1.03 -5.90 -0.49
CA VAL A 182 0.00 -5.53 0.51
C VAL A 182 0.62 -4.67 1.62
N TYR A 183 1.82 -4.99 2.08
CA TYR A 183 2.54 -4.18 3.06
C TYR A 183 2.77 -2.74 2.56
N LEU A 184 3.33 -2.57 1.35
CA LEU A 184 3.55 -1.25 0.75
C LEU A 184 2.23 -0.49 0.54
N ARG A 185 1.18 -1.23 0.20
CA ARG A 185 -0.15 -0.66 0.05
C ARG A 185 -0.71 -0.15 1.38
N LYS A 186 -0.53 -0.90 2.47
CA LYS A 186 -0.90 -0.47 3.84
C LYS A 186 -0.14 0.79 4.27
N LEU A 187 1.09 0.97 3.80
CA LEU A 187 1.87 2.21 3.99
C LEU A 187 1.39 3.39 3.13
N GLY A 188 0.37 3.20 2.27
CA GLY A 188 -0.23 4.25 1.46
C GLY A 188 0.38 4.43 0.06
N PHE A 189 1.30 3.57 -0.38
CA PHE A 189 1.86 3.64 -1.73
C PHE A 189 0.91 3.07 -2.79
N LEU A 190 1.02 3.60 -4.01
CA LEU A 190 0.39 3.02 -5.20
C LEU A 190 1.25 1.86 -5.68
N VAL A 191 0.68 0.66 -5.69
CA VAL A 191 1.42 -0.58 -5.96
C VAL A 191 0.78 -1.38 -7.08
N ALA A 192 1.62 -1.79 -8.04
CA ALA A 192 1.28 -2.82 -9.02
C ALA A 192 2.09 -4.09 -8.76
N ALA A 193 1.44 -5.23 -8.87
CA ALA A 193 2.06 -6.55 -8.90
C ALA A 193 1.97 -7.09 -10.34
N VAL A 194 3.07 -7.55 -10.90
CA VAL A 194 3.18 -7.92 -12.31
C VAL A 194 3.74 -9.33 -12.44
N GLU A 195 2.98 -10.25 -13.03
CA GLU A 195 3.44 -11.61 -13.29
C GLU A 195 4.29 -11.65 -14.56
N LYS A 196 5.61 -11.81 -14.39
CA LYS A 196 6.63 -11.89 -15.44
C LYS A 196 7.07 -13.33 -15.75
N ASN A 197 6.25 -14.29 -15.35
CA ASN A 197 6.48 -15.72 -15.55
C ASN A 197 5.22 -16.40 -16.11
N LYS A 198 5.32 -17.68 -16.42
CA LYS A 198 4.25 -18.48 -17.05
C LYS A 198 3.45 -19.32 -16.04
N SER A 199 3.53 -19.04 -14.76
CA SER A 199 2.87 -19.88 -13.73
C SER A 199 1.35 -19.78 -13.78
N GLY A 200 0.81 -18.62 -14.19
CA GLY A 200 -0.62 -18.33 -14.14
C GLY A 200 -1.13 -18.13 -12.70
N ALA A 201 -0.23 -17.89 -11.75
CA ALA A 201 -0.58 -17.77 -10.33
C ALA A 201 -1.56 -16.60 -10.09
N PHE A 202 -1.35 -15.45 -10.76
CA PHE A 202 -2.23 -14.29 -10.58
C PHE A 202 -3.64 -14.54 -11.11
N GLU A 203 -3.78 -15.32 -12.19
CA GLU A 203 -5.10 -15.70 -12.68
C GLU A 203 -5.81 -16.64 -11.70
N GLN A 204 -5.09 -17.57 -11.07
CA GLN A 204 -5.67 -18.44 -10.03
C GLN A 204 -6.08 -17.64 -8.78
N ILE A 205 -5.30 -16.65 -8.39
CA ILE A 205 -5.63 -15.71 -7.30
C ILE A 205 -6.93 -14.96 -7.65
N ARG A 206 -7.01 -14.39 -8.86
CA ARG A 206 -8.20 -13.69 -9.35
C ARG A 206 -9.47 -14.55 -9.26
N ILE A 207 -9.38 -15.78 -9.75
CA ILE A 207 -10.50 -16.73 -9.74
C ILE A 207 -10.88 -17.10 -8.29
N GLY A 208 -9.88 -17.41 -7.45
CA GLY A 208 -10.10 -17.82 -6.06
C GLY A 208 -10.77 -16.74 -5.21
N HIS A 209 -10.52 -15.47 -5.51
CA HIS A 209 -11.15 -14.33 -4.85
C HIS A 209 -12.35 -13.75 -5.60
N ASN A 210 -12.78 -14.38 -6.71
CA ASN A 210 -13.90 -13.94 -7.54
C ASN A 210 -13.76 -12.48 -8.03
N GLU A 211 -12.52 -12.05 -8.32
CA GLU A 211 -12.25 -10.69 -8.78
C GLU A 211 -12.48 -10.54 -10.28
N LYS A 212 -12.96 -9.35 -10.70
CA LYS A 212 -13.17 -9.04 -12.11
C LYS A 212 -11.89 -8.58 -12.77
N LEU A 213 -11.61 -9.09 -13.97
CA LEU A 213 -10.54 -8.58 -14.81
C LEU A 213 -10.98 -7.27 -15.49
N HIS A 214 -10.23 -6.20 -15.29
CA HIS A 214 -10.38 -4.92 -15.96
C HIS A 214 -9.34 -4.84 -17.09
N GLU A 215 -9.78 -5.01 -18.35
CA GLU A 215 -8.88 -5.01 -19.53
C GLU A 215 -7.64 -5.91 -19.37
N SER A 216 -6.66 -5.52 -18.56
CA SER A 216 -5.38 -6.22 -18.37
C SER A 216 -4.99 -6.49 -16.92
N TYR A 217 -5.78 -6.09 -15.93
CA TYR A 217 -5.49 -6.23 -14.51
C TYR A 217 -6.76 -6.46 -13.67
N PHE A 218 -6.58 -6.92 -12.46
CA PHE A 218 -7.60 -6.90 -11.41
C PHE A 218 -7.04 -6.25 -10.16
N THR A 219 -7.90 -5.71 -9.31
CA THR A 219 -7.45 -5.06 -8.08
C THR A 219 -7.93 -5.86 -6.88
N MET A 220 -7.01 -6.14 -5.95
CA MET A 220 -7.30 -6.85 -4.71
C MET A 220 -6.44 -6.26 -3.58
N TYR A 221 -7.02 -6.03 -2.39
CA TYR A 221 -6.37 -5.35 -1.27
C TYR A 221 -5.73 -4.01 -1.64
N GLY A 222 -6.30 -3.31 -2.63
CA GLY A 222 -5.80 -2.03 -3.14
C GLY A 222 -4.53 -2.12 -3.99
N VAL A 223 -4.08 -3.32 -4.36
CA VAL A 223 -2.98 -3.59 -5.29
C VAL A 223 -3.55 -3.96 -6.65
N ASP A 224 -2.99 -3.42 -7.73
CA ASP A 224 -3.33 -3.79 -9.10
C ASP A 224 -2.46 -4.95 -9.56
N PHE A 225 -3.09 -6.09 -9.87
CA PHE A 225 -2.43 -7.31 -10.31
C PHE A 225 -2.54 -7.46 -11.83
N TYR A 226 -1.41 -7.61 -12.48
CA TYR A 226 -1.28 -7.79 -13.93
C TYR A 226 -0.84 -9.22 -14.24
N PRO A 227 -1.77 -10.13 -14.63
CA PRO A 227 -1.44 -11.50 -15.01
C PRO A 227 -0.65 -11.56 -16.33
N SER A 228 0.29 -12.47 -16.44
CA SER A 228 0.97 -12.89 -17.68
C SER A 228 1.53 -11.74 -18.53
N VAL A 229 2.26 -10.82 -17.91
CA VAL A 229 2.95 -9.69 -18.59
C VAL A 229 4.31 -10.15 -19.10
N LEU A 230 4.31 -10.92 -20.20
CA LEU A 230 5.51 -11.57 -20.74
C LEU A 230 6.21 -10.76 -21.84
N ASP A 231 5.57 -9.72 -22.34
CA ASP A 231 6.10 -8.89 -23.43
C ASP A 231 6.17 -7.40 -23.06
N LYS A 232 6.92 -6.65 -23.87
CA LYS A 232 7.15 -5.22 -23.66
C LYS A 232 5.87 -4.38 -23.84
N THR A 233 4.95 -4.82 -24.69
CA THR A 233 3.71 -4.08 -24.97
C THR A 233 2.81 -4.07 -23.75
N LYS A 234 2.62 -5.25 -23.13
CA LYS A 234 1.87 -5.36 -21.87
C LYS A 234 2.55 -4.60 -20.73
N MET A 235 3.89 -4.66 -20.64
CA MET A 235 4.62 -3.90 -19.63
C MET A 235 4.47 -2.38 -19.83
N LYS A 236 4.37 -1.89 -21.06
CA LYS A 236 4.09 -0.48 -21.32
C LYS A 236 2.77 -0.03 -20.71
N VAL A 237 1.71 -0.84 -20.79
CA VAL A 237 0.41 -0.55 -20.15
C VAL A 237 0.57 -0.34 -18.63
N VAL A 238 1.40 -1.14 -17.98
CA VAL A 238 1.71 -0.97 -16.54
C VAL A 238 2.47 0.34 -16.31
N LEU A 239 3.47 0.62 -17.17
CA LEU A 239 4.33 1.79 -17.03
C LEU A 239 3.61 3.12 -17.38
N ASP A 240 2.55 3.08 -18.15
CA ASP A 240 1.75 4.26 -18.49
C ASP A 240 0.86 4.73 -17.33
N LYS A 241 0.67 3.87 -16.29
CA LYS A 241 -0.04 4.24 -15.07
C LYS A 241 0.90 4.77 -13.99
N THR A 242 0.34 5.51 -13.03
CA THR A 242 1.11 6.09 -11.93
C THR A 242 1.18 5.12 -10.75
N TYR A 243 2.31 4.44 -10.59
CA TYR A 243 2.62 3.61 -9.42
C TYR A 243 3.89 4.13 -8.73
N ASN A 244 3.94 4.01 -7.40
CA ASN A 244 5.16 4.23 -6.63
C ASN A 244 6.06 2.99 -6.72
N PHE A 245 5.47 1.80 -6.57
CA PHE A 245 6.18 0.53 -6.66
C PHE A 245 5.52 -0.39 -7.68
N ILE A 246 6.36 -1.02 -8.50
CA ILE A 246 5.96 -2.10 -9.41
C ILE A 246 6.76 -3.33 -9.00
N LEU A 247 6.06 -4.33 -8.45
CA LEU A 247 6.65 -5.59 -8.01
C LEU A 247 6.49 -6.63 -9.11
N CYS A 248 7.61 -7.15 -9.62
CA CYS A 248 7.65 -8.09 -10.73
C CYS A 248 7.95 -9.50 -10.24
N ASP A 249 7.00 -10.43 -10.40
CA ASP A 249 7.15 -11.86 -10.13
C ASP A 249 7.85 -12.54 -11.33
N TYR A 250 9.12 -12.83 -11.19
CA TYR A 250 9.88 -13.55 -12.22
C TYR A 250 9.85 -15.07 -12.05
N GLY A 251 9.20 -15.59 -11.00
CA GLY A 251 9.19 -17.01 -10.71
C GLY A 251 10.60 -17.56 -10.42
N CYS A 252 10.98 -18.65 -11.09
CA CYS A 252 12.33 -19.22 -10.96
C CYS A 252 13.30 -18.57 -11.94
N MET A 253 14.50 -18.19 -11.49
CA MET A 253 15.51 -17.50 -12.28
C MET A 253 15.91 -18.25 -13.56
N ASP A 254 15.97 -19.58 -13.53
CA ASP A 254 16.28 -20.39 -14.70
C ASP A 254 15.21 -20.37 -15.79
N GLN A 255 13.98 -19.99 -15.44
CA GLN A 255 12.82 -19.98 -16.32
C GLN A 255 12.38 -18.55 -16.70
N SER A 256 13.06 -17.54 -16.17
CA SER A 256 12.72 -16.13 -16.33
C SER A 256 13.65 -15.41 -17.31
N ASP A 257 13.24 -14.21 -17.72
CA ASP A 257 14.12 -13.28 -18.43
C ASP A 257 15.11 -12.65 -17.41
N LYS A 258 16.29 -13.25 -17.31
CA LYS A 258 17.36 -12.81 -16.41
C LYS A 258 17.79 -11.36 -16.71
N GLY A 259 17.81 -10.98 -18.00
CA GLY A 259 18.18 -9.64 -18.42
C GLY A 259 17.17 -8.58 -17.99
N ASP A 260 15.88 -8.90 -18.01
CA ASP A 260 14.83 -8.02 -17.54
C ASP A 260 14.83 -7.89 -16.00
N PHE A 261 15.03 -9.00 -15.29
CA PHE A 261 15.21 -9.02 -13.83
C PHE A 261 16.37 -8.12 -13.38
N LEU A 262 17.52 -8.22 -14.03
CA LEU A 262 18.71 -7.44 -13.68
C LEU A 262 18.57 -5.93 -13.91
N LYS A 263 17.56 -5.49 -14.68
CA LYS A 263 17.22 -4.06 -14.88
C LYS A 263 16.32 -3.48 -13.80
N CYS A 264 15.77 -4.30 -12.91
CA CYS A 264 15.00 -3.79 -11.79
C CYS A 264 15.87 -2.91 -10.88
N HIS A 265 15.28 -1.94 -10.21
CA HIS A 265 15.98 -1.10 -9.23
C HIS A 265 16.42 -1.97 -8.06
N GLU A 266 15.48 -2.69 -7.45
CA GLU A 266 15.76 -3.67 -6.42
C GLU A 266 15.55 -5.09 -6.93
N LYS A 267 16.44 -5.98 -6.53
CA LYS A 267 16.50 -7.37 -7.02
C LYS A 267 16.51 -8.32 -5.83
N VAL A 268 15.43 -9.07 -5.67
CA VAL A 268 15.24 -10.01 -4.56
C VAL A 268 15.34 -11.45 -5.08
N LEU A 269 16.29 -12.18 -4.54
CA LEU A 269 16.48 -13.60 -4.82
C LEU A 269 16.06 -14.43 -3.61
N VAL A 270 14.91 -15.09 -3.72
CA VAL A 270 14.39 -15.99 -2.68
C VAL A 270 15.06 -17.35 -2.78
N VAL A 271 15.66 -17.80 -1.68
CA VAL A 271 16.46 -19.02 -1.64
C VAL A 271 16.09 -19.91 -0.44
N GLY A 272 16.33 -21.20 -0.57
CA GLY A 272 16.18 -22.16 0.52
C GLY A 272 17.50 -22.43 1.25
N SER A 273 17.38 -23.02 2.44
CA SER A 273 18.52 -23.31 3.33
C SER A 273 18.81 -24.79 3.49
N LYS A 274 18.03 -25.65 2.86
CA LYS A 274 18.22 -27.11 3.00
C LYS A 274 19.36 -27.61 2.11
N THR A 275 20.00 -28.72 2.50
CA THR A 275 21.15 -29.29 1.79
C THR A 275 20.86 -29.55 0.32
N TRP A 276 19.63 -29.90 -0.04
CA TRP A 276 19.22 -30.12 -1.43
C TRP A 276 18.81 -28.83 -2.18
N GLU A 277 18.68 -27.71 -1.50
CA GLU A 277 18.34 -26.38 -2.05
C GLU A 277 19.60 -25.56 -2.33
N LEU A 278 20.62 -25.68 -1.49
CA LEU A 278 21.88 -24.92 -1.60
C LEU A 278 22.63 -25.11 -2.95
N PRO A 279 22.58 -26.25 -3.63
CA PRO A 279 23.20 -26.39 -4.95
C PRO A 279 22.66 -25.44 -6.00
N TYR A 280 21.34 -25.09 -5.94
CA TYR A 280 20.74 -24.13 -6.85
C TYR A 280 21.23 -22.71 -6.58
N LEU A 281 21.35 -22.32 -5.32
CA LEU A 281 21.94 -21.05 -4.93
C LEU A 281 23.40 -20.97 -5.37
N ASN A 282 24.20 -22.00 -5.08
CA ASN A 282 25.62 -22.05 -5.46
C ASN A 282 25.84 -21.93 -6.96
N ARG A 283 24.91 -22.44 -7.79
CA ARG A 283 24.97 -22.28 -9.24
C ARG A 283 24.83 -20.82 -9.63
N ILE A 284 23.86 -20.11 -9.05
CA ILE A 284 23.64 -18.68 -9.30
C ILE A 284 24.85 -17.86 -8.84
N LEU A 285 25.39 -18.14 -7.65
CA LEU A 285 26.58 -17.44 -7.15
C LEU A 285 27.83 -17.64 -8.04
N LYS A 286 27.93 -18.77 -8.75
CA LYS A 286 29.00 -19.02 -9.71
C LYS A 286 28.74 -18.42 -11.09
N GLU A 287 27.49 -18.23 -11.46
CA GLU A 287 27.09 -17.70 -12.77
C GLU A 287 27.37 -16.19 -12.89
N TYR A 288 27.22 -15.44 -11.77
CA TYR A 288 27.33 -14.00 -11.77
C TYR A 288 28.60 -13.50 -11.05
N PRO A 289 29.25 -12.44 -11.56
CA PRO A 289 30.37 -11.80 -10.87
C PRO A 289 29.88 -11.06 -9.63
N ASP A 290 30.77 -10.84 -8.66
CA ASP A 290 30.45 -10.15 -7.40
C ASP A 290 29.83 -8.76 -7.59
N THR A 291 30.19 -8.03 -8.65
CA THR A 291 29.62 -6.73 -9.00
C THR A 291 28.12 -6.78 -9.28
N VAL A 292 27.62 -7.91 -9.80
CA VAL A 292 26.19 -8.16 -10.01
C VAL A 292 25.56 -8.68 -8.72
N LEU A 293 26.22 -9.62 -8.04
CA LEU A 293 25.73 -10.22 -6.79
C LEU A 293 25.53 -9.17 -5.68
N LYS A 294 26.38 -8.14 -5.63
CA LYS A 294 26.23 -6.98 -4.69
C LYS A 294 24.98 -6.15 -4.91
N GLN A 295 24.31 -6.31 -6.04
CA GLN A 295 23.05 -5.64 -6.36
C GLN A 295 21.81 -6.52 -6.11
N ILE A 296 22.00 -7.74 -5.61
CA ILE A 296 20.94 -8.73 -5.40
C ILE A 296 20.78 -8.99 -3.91
N HIS A 297 19.59 -8.76 -3.38
CA HIS A 297 19.23 -9.11 -2.01
C HIS A 297 18.93 -10.61 -1.92
N VAL A 298 19.82 -11.36 -1.32
CA VAL A 298 19.63 -12.79 -1.09
C VAL A 298 18.79 -13.02 0.14
N CYS A 299 17.56 -13.49 -0.05
CA CYS A 299 16.56 -13.67 1.00
C CYS A 299 16.30 -15.15 1.24
N PHE A 300 16.75 -15.67 2.38
CA PHE A 300 16.47 -17.03 2.77
C PHE A 300 15.04 -17.18 3.30
N ASN A 301 14.30 -18.14 2.77
CA ASN A 301 12.94 -18.47 3.18
C ASN A 301 12.91 -19.69 4.11
N LEU A 302 11.98 -19.71 5.07
CA LEU A 302 11.70 -20.82 6.00
C LEU A 302 12.94 -21.34 6.75
N VAL A 303 13.72 -20.43 7.33
CA VAL A 303 14.93 -20.75 8.09
C VAL A 303 14.67 -20.78 9.58
N PHE A 304 15.07 -21.85 10.25
CA PHE A 304 15.07 -21.89 11.71
C PHE A 304 16.06 -20.88 12.31
N GLU A 305 15.67 -20.18 13.36
CA GLU A 305 16.47 -19.14 14.01
C GLU A 305 17.93 -19.57 14.29
N LYS A 306 18.10 -20.79 14.83
CA LYS A 306 19.42 -21.35 15.13
C LYS A 306 20.36 -21.47 13.92
N HIS A 307 19.82 -21.52 12.68
CA HIS A 307 20.62 -21.64 11.47
C HIS A 307 20.98 -20.30 10.83
N LYS A 308 20.28 -19.22 11.18
CA LYS A 308 20.50 -17.89 10.59
C LYS A 308 21.96 -17.41 10.79
N LYS A 309 22.51 -17.59 11.99
CA LYS A 309 23.92 -17.22 12.28
C LYS A 309 24.90 -17.97 11.39
N TYR A 310 24.70 -19.28 11.20
CA TYR A 310 25.55 -20.09 10.34
C TYR A 310 25.48 -19.62 8.87
N LEU A 311 24.29 -19.40 8.35
CA LEU A 311 24.11 -18.93 6.98
C LEU A 311 24.76 -17.56 6.75
N ARG A 312 24.64 -16.60 7.68
CA ARG A 312 25.36 -15.31 7.59
C ARG A 312 26.88 -15.49 7.50
N GLN A 313 27.46 -16.46 8.20
CA GLN A 313 28.88 -16.73 8.19
C GLN A 313 29.36 -17.51 6.95
N ALA A 314 28.48 -18.35 6.41
CA ALA A 314 28.79 -19.21 5.26
C ALA A 314 28.70 -18.46 3.93
N MET A 315 27.86 -17.43 3.84
CA MET A 315 27.67 -16.66 2.62
C MET A 315 28.79 -15.66 2.43
N LYS A 316 29.56 -15.84 1.33
CA LYS A 316 30.72 -15.01 1.01
C LYS A 316 30.79 -14.74 -0.48
N TYR A 317 31.31 -13.57 -0.82
CA TYR A 317 31.74 -13.23 -2.17
C TYR A 317 33.03 -13.98 -2.56
N SER A 318 33.42 -13.88 -3.81
CA SER A 318 34.64 -14.55 -4.32
C SER A 318 35.94 -14.01 -3.65
N ASP A 319 35.90 -12.77 -3.17
CA ASP A 319 36.98 -12.11 -2.42
C ASP A 319 37.02 -12.50 -0.93
N GLY A 320 36.13 -13.37 -0.47
CA GLY A 320 36.01 -13.81 0.92
C GLY A 320 35.26 -12.88 1.85
N GLN A 321 34.82 -11.69 1.39
CA GLN A 321 33.97 -10.80 2.17
C GLN A 321 32.60 -11.45 2.43
N LEU A 322 32.01 -11.16 3.59
CA LEU A 322 30.67 -11.64 3.92
C LEU A 322 29.63 -11.02 2.98
N MET A 323 28.79 -11.87 2.41
CA MET A 323 27.63 -11.45 1.64
C MET A 323 26.47 -11.16 2.58
N PRO A 324 25.86 -9.96 2.53
CA PRO A 324 24.65 -9.66 3.28
C PRO A 324 23.53 -10.61 2.88
N VAL A 325 22.85 -11.20 3.86
CA VAL A 325 21.71 -12.08 3.61
C VAL A 325 20.57 -11.71 4.54
N LEU A 326 19.36 -11.73 3.99
CA LEU A 326 18.12 -11.44 4.68
C LEU A 326 17.37 -12.74 4.97
N PHE A 327 16.44 -12.70 5.90
CA PHE A 327 15.64 -13.85 6.27
C PHE A 327 14.17 -13.44 6.25
N LEU A 328 13.41 -14.09 5.39
CA LEU A 328 11.97 -13.90 5.31
C LEU A 328 11.31 -14.53 6.53
N ASP A 329 10.45 -13.77 7.17
CA ASP A 329 9.67 -14.26 8.30
C ASP A 329 8.60 -15.23 7.83
N TYR A 330 8.23 -16.16 8.71
CA TYR A 330 7.11 -17.05 8.43
C TYR A 330 5.81 -16.25 8.50
N ASN A 331 5.19 -16.08 7.35
CA ASN A 331 3.88 -15.45 7.22
C ASN A 331 2.96 -16.39 6.45
N PRO A 332 2.02 -17.09 7.12
CA PRO A 332 1.10 -18.01 6.45
C PRO A 332 0.05 -17.29 5.61
N GLU A 333 -0.28 -16.03 5.95
CA GLU A 333 -1.30 -15.24 5.30
C GLU A 333 -0.69 -13.98 4.65
N PRO A 334 -0.41 -14.00 3.33
CA PRO A 334 0.31 -12.90 2.68
C PRO A 334 -0.47 -11.58 2.64
N TYR A 335 -1.78 -11.63 2.86
CA TYR A 335 -2.65 -10.46 2.79
C TYR A 335 -2.81 -9.73 4.13
N ASP A 336 -2.36 -10.34 5.23
CA ASP A 336 -2.52 -9.81 6.59
C ASP A 336 -1.17 -9.48 7.26
N SER A 337 -0.28 -8.84 6.52
CA SER A 337 1.02 -8.43 7.05
C SER A 337 1.03 -6.95 7.40
N ASP A 338 1.15 -6.64 8.71
CA ASP A 338 1.30 -5.27 9.20
C ASP A 338 2.77 -4.84 9.30
N HIS A 339 3.69 -5.81 9.24
CA HIS A 339 5.12 -5.58 9.31
C HIS A 339 5.86 -6.56 8.39
N PHE A 340 6.77 -6.05 7.60
CA PHE A 340 7.60 -6.86 6.73
C PHE A 340 9.04 -6.31 6.70
N ALA A 341 9.83 -6.74 7.70
CA ALA A 341 11.18 -6.22 7.96
C ALA A 341 12.09 -6.25 6.72
N VAL A 342 11.99 -7.30 5.90
CA VAL A 342 12.77 -7.42 4.66
C VAL A 342 12.41 -6.33 3.65
N ALA A 343 11.11 -5.98 3.52
CA ALA A 343 10.70 -4.88 2.65
C ALA A 343 11.23 -3.54 3.17
N GLU A 344 11.17 -3.33 4.49
CA GLU A 344 11.68 -2.13 5.11
C GLU A 344 13.17 -1.95 4.86
N GLU A 345 13.96 -3.02 5.02
CA GLU A 345 15.42 -2.98 4.82
C GLU A 345 15.77 -2.75 3.34
N ILE A 346 15.11 -3.44 2.40
CA ILE A 346 15.38 -3.31 0.96
C ILE A 346 14.96 -1.94 0.43
N LEU A 347 13.85 -1.38 0.93
CA LEU A 347 13.24 -0.18 0.37
C LEU A 347 13.45 1.06 1.22
N GLU A 348 14.31 1.01 2.26
CA GLU A 348 14.56 2.12 3.17
C GLU A 348 14.93 3.43 2.45
N GLU A 349 15.76 3.36 1.42
CA GLU A 349 16.19 4.53 0.64
C GLU A 349 15.05 5.20 -0.15
N TYR A 350 14.01 4.44 -0.48
CA TYR A 350 12.85 4.92 -1.24
C TYR A 350 11.71 5.38 -0.33
N MET A 351 11.75 4.99 0.96
CA MET A 351 10.74 5.32 1.95
C MET A 351 11.28 6.41 2.87
N LEU A 352 10.93 7.68 2.63
CA LEU A 352 11.26 8.77 3.55
C LEU A 352 10.45 8.56 4.84
N ARG A 353 11.08 7.98 5.86
CA ARG A 353 10.48 7.93 7.21
C ARG A 353 10.54 9.32 7.82
N PRO A 354 9.47 9.82 8.46
CA PRO A 354 9.59 11.00 9.32
C PRO A 354 10.68 10.69 10.34
N LYS A 355 11.68 11.59 10.47
CA LYS A 355 12.73 11.46 11.49
C LYS A 355 12.03 11.28 12.83
N GLN A 356 12.07 10.08 13.39
CA GLN A 356 11.72 9.89 14.79
C GLN A 356 12.64 10.80 15.58
N LYS A 357 12.09 11.85 16.20
CA LYS A 357 12.81 12.57 17.26
C LYS A 357 13.15 11.48 18.26
N GLU A 358 14.45 11.20 18.39
CA GLU A 358 14.94 10.39 19.48
C GLU A 358 14.21 10.87 20.74
N LYS A 359 13.38 10.03 21.31
CA LYS A 359 12.87 10.25 22.66
C LYS A 359 14.11 10.23 23.52
N GLU A 360 14.67 11.44 23.81
CA GLU A 360 15.61 11.56 24.92
C GLU A 360 14.97 10.81 26.08
N SER A 361 15.57 9.70 26.44
CA SER A 361 15.04 8.88 27.53
C SER A 361 14.91 9.79 28.75
N LEU A 362 13.85 9.65 29.51
CA LEU A 362 13.68 10.38 30.79
C LEU A 362 14.94 10.27 31.68
N PHE A 363 15.74 9.21 31.49
CA PHE A 363 17.04 9.01 32.12
C PHE A 363 18.11 9.99 31.65
N SER A 364 18.17 10.43 30.40
CA SER A 364 19.15 11.40 29.93
C SER A 364 18.83 12.82 30.41
N ARG A 365 17.56 13.16 30.64
CA ARG A 365 17.15 14.43 31.25
C ARG A 365 17.45 14.51 32.74
N LEU A 366 17.36 13.39 33.46
CA LEU A 366 17.73 13.30 34.86
C LEU A 366 19.24 13.42 35.07
N PHE A 367 20.07 12.89 34.17
CA PHE A 367 21.53 13.00 34.25
C PHE A 367 22.07 14.40 33.94
N LYS A 368 21.39 15.22 33.12
CA LYS A 368 21.79 16.62 32.86
C LYS A 368 21.33 17.61 33.94
N ALA A 369 20.48 17.20 34.87
CA ALA A 369 20.03 18.06 35.96
C ALA A 369 20.84 17.85 37.27
N PHE A 370 21.82 16.95 37.27
CA PHE A 370 22.66 16.63 38.45
C PHE A 370 24.16 16.86 38.24
N TRP A 371 24.54 17.58 37.17
CA TRP A 371 25.91 18.08 36.99
C TRP A 371 25.91 19.54 36.56
#